data_3c3ee7013abb2736e7b28e8b0ef5eed2
#
_entry.id   3c3ee7013abb2736e7b28e8b0ef5eed2
#
_cell.length_a   1.000
_cell.length_b   1.000
_cell.length_c   1.000
_cell.angle_alpha   90.00
_cell.angle_beta   90.00
_cell.angle_gamma   90.00
#
_symmetry.space_group_name_H-M   'P 1'
#
loop_
_entity.id
_entity.type
_entity.pdbx_description
1 polymer ?
#
loop_
_entity_poly.entity_id
_entity_poly.type
_entity_poly.pdbx_seq_one_letter_code
_entity_poly.pdbx_strand_id
1 'polypeptide(L)'
;IAKTQSDGWQLPYERYPFATCELGGGIEVTHHRRPIIKPMDIYAVSLVKLGDGNNLVGYYMYHGGTNKIGELSTFNETKATGYPNDYPILSYDFQAPLSEYGEVREQYGLLNMLHMFVNDFGEEFAPMIAVDSANSVAADDTNSLRYGMRTNGKSGFVFVNHYQRLTELADIENAVISAENVEFPPIDVKGEVSFFMPFNMKMDDSVLEYATAQPLCKCGDTYF
;
A
#
# COMPACT_ATOMS: atom_id res chain seq x y z
N ILE A 1 12.16 -2.01 -5.02
CA ILE A 1 11.48 -3.09 -5.79
C ILE A 1 12.46 -4.22 -5.93
N ALA A 2 12.16 -5.39 -5.32
CA ALA A 2 12.93 -6.59 -5.60
C ALA A 2 12.82 -6.87 -7.11
N LYS A 3 13.88 -6.57 -7.86
CA LYS A 3 14.00 -6.95 -9.26
C LYS A 3 14.13 -8.46 -9.32
N THR A 4 13.01 -9.17 -9.45
CA THR A 4 13.05 -10.59 -9.79
C THR A 4 13.62 -10.70 -11.21
N GLN A 5 14.90 -11.02 -11.30
CA GLN A 5 15.52 -11.42 -12.55
C GLN A 5 14.96 -12.80 -12.94
N SER A 6 14.02 -12.82 -13.87
CA SER A 6 13.70 -14.02 -14.62
C SER A 6 14.21 -13.82 -16.04
N ASP A 7 15.17 -14.63 -16.42
CA ASP A 7 15.60 -14.88 -17.82
C ASP A 7 16.04 -13.66 -18.66
N GLY A 8 16.53 -12.61 -18.03
CA GLY A 8 17.09 -11.44 -18.74
C GLY A 8 16.06 -10.48 -19.34
N TRP A 9 14.76 -10.81 -19.31
CA TRP A 9 13.71 -9.90 -19.73
C TRP A 9 13.23 -9.04 -18.56
N GLN A 10 13.22 -7.73 -18.74
CA GLN A 10 12.69 -6.76 -17.77
C GLN A 10 11.72 -5.82 -18.47
N LEU A 11 10.63 -5.48 -17.79
CA LEU A 11 9.78 -4.38 -18.22
C LEU A 11 10.60 -3.08 -18.20
N PRO A 12 10.49 -2.24 -19.24
CA PRO A 12 11.18 -0.95 -19.28
C PRO A 12 10.46 0.07 -18.37
N TYR A 13 10.49 -0.17 -17.06
CA TYR A 13 9.79 0.62 -16.05
C TYR A 13 10.11 2.11 -16.12
N GLU A 14 11.32 2.46 -16.55
CA GLU A 14 11.76 3.84 -16.73
C GLU A 14 11.04 4.60 -17.86
N ARG A 15 10.34 3.89 -18.73
CA ARG A 15 9.62 4.47 -19.89
C ARG A 15 8.14 4.67 -19.64
N TYR A 16 7.60 4.11 -18.58
CA TYR A 16 6.16 4.10 -18.32
C TYR A 16 5.88 4.48 -16.85
N PRO A 17 4.76 5.15 -16.58
CA PRO A 17 4.30 5.33 -15.21
C PRO A 17 4.13 3.97 -14.54
N PHE A 18 4.56 3.87 -13.30
CA PHE A 18 4.30 2.67 -12.51
C PHE A 18 2.82 2.64 -12.13
N ALA A 19 2.12 1.60 -12.54
CA ALA A 19 0.71 1.38 -12.31
C ALA A 19 0.46 -0.06 -11.87
N THR A 20 -0.45 -0.24 -10.93
CA THR A 20 -0.91 -1.56 -10.46
C THR A 20 -2.40 -1.65 -10.69
N CYS A 21 -2.85 -2.55 -11.58
CA CYS A 21 -4.27 -2.75 -11.86
C CYS A 21 -4.96 -3.59 -10.80
N GLU A 22 -4.27 -4.59 -10.27
CA GLU A 22 -4.82 -5.62 -9.39
C GLU A 22 -3.99 -5.76 -8.12
N LEU A 23 -3.90 -4.68 -7.36
CA LEU A 23 -3.38 -4.77 -6.01
C LEU A 23 -4.43 -5.47 -5.13
N GLY A 24 -4.02 -6.47 -4.36
CA GLY A 24 -4.96 -7.20 -3.52
C GLY A 24 -5.65 -6.30 -2.50
N GLY A 25 -6.93 -6.04 -2.65
CA GLY A 25 -7.79 -5.43 -1.62
C GLY A 25 -8.26 -6.46 -0.60
N GLY A 26 -8.03 -7.72 -0.87
CA GLY A 26 -8.30 -8.90 -0.08
C GLY A 26 -7.79 -10.14 -0.81
N ILE A 27 -8.25 -11.30 -0.40
CA ILE A 27 -7.95 -12.56 -1.08
C ILE A 27 -9.15 -13.52 -0.98
N GLU A 28 -9.41 -14.24 -2.06
CA GLU A 28 -10.47 -15.24 -2.06
C GLU A 28 -10.10 -16.45 -1.21
N VAL A 29 -11.09 -17.01 -0.54
CA VAL A 29 -10.98 -18.32 0.11
C VAL A 29 -11.25 -19.41 -0.93
N THR A 30 -10.43 -20.46 -0.91
CA THR A 30 -10.62 -21.63 -1.75
C THR A 30 -10.95 -22.85 -0.91
N HIS A 31 -11.34 -23.95 -1.55
CA HIS A 31 -11.54 -25.22 -0.84
C HIS A 31 -10.23 -25.74 -0.22
N HIS A 32 -9.08 -25.36 -0.77
CA HIS A 32 -7.76 -25.81 -0.31
C HIS A 32 -7.13 -24.86 0.70
N ARG A 33 -7.50 -23.58 0.68
CA ARG A 33 -6.88 -22.56 1.50
C ARG A 33 -7.89 -21.51 1.94
N ARG A 34 -7.90 -21.23 3.23
CA ARG A 34 -8.80 -20.27 3.87
C ARG A 34 -7.99 -19.24 4.66
N PRO A 35 -7.29 -18.32 3.98
CA PRO A 35 -6.52 -17.30 4.67
C PRO A 35 -7.46 -16.31 5.36
N ILE A 36 -7.05 -15.81 6.52
CA ILE A 36 -7.65 -14.64 7.16
C ILE A 36 -6.79 -13.46 6.81
N ILE A 37 -7.39 -12.41 6.27
CA ILE A 37 -6.70 -11.17 5.91
C ILE A 37 -6.88 -10.17 7.02
N LYS A 38 -5.76 -9.64 7.53
CA LYS A 38 -5.76 -8.51 8.45
C LYS A 38 -5.91 -7.20 7.67
N PRO A 39 -6.55 -6.18 8.23
CA PRO A 39 -6.62 -4.84 7.61
C PRO A 39 -5.25 -4.28 7.21
N MET A 40 -4.24 -4.52 8.06
CA MET A 40 -2.86 -4.09 7.80
C MET A 40 -2.20 -4.79 6.61
N ASP A 41 -2.59 -6.03 6.25
CA ASP A 41 -2.11 -6.70 5.03
C ASP A 41 -2.39 -5.84 3.78
N ILE A 42 -3.57 -5.22 3.75
CA ILE A 42 -4.03 -4.42 2.61
C ILE A 42 -3.46 -3.01 2.66
N TYR A 43 -3.50 -2.39 3.84
CA TYR A 43 -3.01 -1.03 4.03
C TYR A 43 -1.51 -0.91 3.77
N ALA A 44 -0.71 -1.78 4.38
CA ALA A 44 0.75 -1.74 4.25
C ALA A 44 1.21 -1.94 2.80
N VAL A 45 0.62 -2.89 2.06
CA VAL A 45 0.99 -3.11 0.66
C VAL A 45 0.60 -1.91 -0.22
N SER A 46 -0.53 -1.28 0.05
CA SER A 46 -0.98 -0.07 -0.67
C SER A 46 -0.04 1.11 -0.40
N LEU A 47 0.32 1.31 0.87
CA LEU A 47 1.24 2.36 1.29
C LEU A 47 2.65 2.16 0.68
N VAL A 48 3.19 0.94 0.73
CA VAL A 48 4.48 0.62 0.13
C VAL A 48 4.45 0.86 -1.38
N LYS A 49 3.38 0.47 -2.08
CA LYS A 49 3.25 0.73 -3.52
C LYS A 49 3.24 2.23 -3.83
N LEU A 50 2.56 3.04 -3.05
CA LEU A 50 2.62 4.50 -3.19
C LEU A 50 4.04 5.01 -2.95
N GLY A 51 4.71 4.56 -1.90
CA GLY A 51 6.10 4.92 -1.60
C GLY A 51 7.09 4.52 -2.70
N ASP A 52 6.89 3.38 -3.34
CA ASP A 52 7.71 2.85 -4.43
C ASP A 52 7.47 3.54 -5.80
N GLY A 53 6.68 4.60 -5.87
CA GLY A 53 6.47 5.36 -7.10
C GLY A 53 5.24 4.99 -7.90
N ASN A 54 4.34 4.17 -7.35
CA ASN A 54 3.09 3.84 -8.03
C ASN A 54 2.17 5.06 -8.14
N ASN A 55 1.75 5.41 -9.36
CA ASN A 55 0.87 6.53 -9.68
C ASN A 55 -0.57 6.11 -10.01
N LEU A 56 -0.86 4.82 -10.02
CA LEU A 56 -2.19 4.28 -10.17
C LEU A 56 -2.31 3.02 -9.33
N VAL A 57 -3.03 3.10 -8.22
CA VAL A 57 -3.31 1.97 -7.33
C VAL A 57 -4.72 1.48 -7.62
N GLY A 58 -4.85 0.46 -8.46
CA GLY A 58 -6.10 -0.25 -8.71
C GLY A 58 -6.18 -1.50 -7.84
N TYR A 59 -7.36 -1.82 -7.34
CA TYR A 59 -7.57 -2.97 -6.44
C TYR A 59 -8.32 -4.10 -7.13
N TYR A 60 -7.93 -5.32 -6.81
CA TYR A 60 -8.69 -6.53 -7.09
C TYR A 60 -8.72 -7.42 -5.84
N MET A 61 -9.86 -7.45 -5.10
CA MET A 61 -11.14 -6.73 -5.24
C MET A 61 -11.21 -5.60 -4.22
N TYR A 62 -11.86 -4.49 -4.56
CA TYR A 62 -12.21 -3.44 -3.60
C TYR A 62 -13.62 -3.64 -3.03
N HIS A 63 -14.52 -4.14 -3.85
CA HIS A 63 -15.88 -4.56 -3.49
C HIS A 63 -16.05 -6.01 -3.91
N GLY A 64 -16.49 -6.86 -3.01
CA GLY A 64 -16.85 -8.23 -3.33
C GLY A 64 -18.03 -8.32 -4.28
N GLY A 65 -18.22 -9.46 -4.87
CA GLY A 65 -19.29 -9.72 -5.83
C GLY A 65 -19.96 -11.07 -5.62
N THR A 66 -21.02 -11.31 -6.40
CA THR A 66 -21.73 -12.58 -6.47
C THR A 66 -21.73 -13.08 -7.91
N ASN A 67 -21.30 -14.31 -8.12
CA ASN A 67 -21.37 -14.95 -9.42
C ASN A 67 -22.82 -15.19 -9.81
N LYS A 68 -23.17 -14.84 -11.07
CA LYS A 68 -24.51 -15.12 -11.60
C LYS A 68 -24.68 -16.60 -11.88
N ILE A 69 -25.86 -17.12 -11.58
CA ILE A 69 -26.32 -18.41 -12.06
C ILE A 69 -26.86 -18.22 -13.47
N GLY A 70 -26.20 -18.80 -14.46
CA GLY A 70 -26.66 -18.80 -15.84
C GLY A 70 -27.50 -20.04 -16.16
N GLU A 71 -28.10 -20.06 -17.34
CA GLU A 71 -28.89 -21.22 -17.80
C GLU A 71 -28.02 -22.46 -18.04
N LEU A 72 -26.79 -22.27 -18.54
CA LEU A 72 -25.88 -23.35 -18.90
C LEU A 72 -24.74 -23.54 -17.90
N SER A 73 -24.34 -22.48 -17.19
CA SER A 73 -23.20 -22.49 -16.24
C SER A 73 -23.29 -21.35 -15.28
N THR A 74 -22.46 -21.40 -14.22
CA THR A 74 -22.13 -20.27 -13.35
C THR A 74 -20.73 -19.77 -13.67
N PHE A 75 -20.40 -18.53 -13.30
CA PHE A 75 -19.06 -17.95 -13.49
C PHE A 75 -18.04 -18.38 -12.43
N ASN A 76 -18.25 -19.51 -11.77
CA ASN A 76 -17.29 -19.95 -10.78
C ASN A 76 -16.03 -20.55 -11.41
N GLU A 77 -14.91 -20.29 -10.81
CA GLU A 77 -13.60 -20.78 -11.20
C GLU A 77 -13.29 -22.08 -10.46
N THR A 78 -13.12 -23.18 -11.20
CA THR A 78 -12.92 -24.51 -10.64
C THR A 78 -11.86 -25.29 -11.41
N LYS A 79 -11.37 -26.38 -10.82
CA LYS A 79 -10.52 -27.36 -11.53
C LYS A 79 -11.19 -27.92 -12.76
N ALA A 80 -12.51 -28.10 -12.73
CA ALA A 80 -13.27 -28.56 -13.87
C ALA A 80 -13.25 -27.59 -15.06
N THR A 81 -13.01 -26.30 -14.81
CA THR A 81 -12.85 -25.25 -15.83
C THR A 81 -11.39 -24.87 -16.12
N GLY A 82 -10.44 -25.69 -15.65
CA GLY A 82 -9.02 -25.50 -15.89
C GLY A 82 -8.30 -24.58 -14.88
N TYR A 83 -8.96 -24.15 -13.83
CA TYR A 83 -8.34 -23.39 -12.75
C TYR A 83 -7.54 -24.29 -11.79
N PRO A 84 -6.45 -23.80 -11.18
CA PRO A 84 -5.64 -24.59 -10.24
C PRO A 84 -6.35 -24.87 -8.92
N ASN A 85 -7.37 -24.09 -8.57
CA ASN A 85 -8.12 -24.18 -7.31
C ASN A 85 -9.62 -24.21 -7.55
N ASP A 86 -10.37 -24.70 -6.55
CA ASP A 86 -11.82 -24.61 -6.50
C ASP A 86 -12.22 -23.43 -5.61
N TYR A 87 -12.87 -22.44 -6.20
CA TYR A 87 -13.44 -21.28 -5.53
C TYR A 87 -14.89 -21.53 -5.11
N PRO A 88 -15.45 -20.72 -4.20
CA PRO A 88 -16.88 -20.78 -3.90
C PRO A 88 -17.71 -20.55 -5.17
N ILE A 89 -18.86 -21.25 -5.27
CA ILE A 89 -19.66 -21.22 -6.50
C ILE A 89 -20.30 -19.86 -6.72
N LEU A 90 -20.87 -19.26 -5.68
CA LEU A 90 -21.62 -18.01 -5.77
C LEU A 90 -20.85 -16.82 -5.22
N SER A 91 -20.26 -16.96 -4.04
CA SER A 91 -19.56 -15.85 -3.40
C SER A 91 -18.27 -15.51 -4.13
N TYR A 92 -18.09 -14.22 -4.37
CA TYR A 92 -16.86 -13.61 -4.88
C TYR A 92 -16.46 -12.48 -3.94
N ASP A 93 -16.53 -12.74 -2.65
CA ASP A 93 -16.37 -11.77 -1.58
C ASP A 93 -14.93 -11.22 -1.47
N PHE A 94 -13.94 -12.07 -1.69
CA PHE A 94 -12.51 -11.76 -1.62
C PHE A 94 -12.04 -11.16 -0.28
N GLN A 95 -12.86 -11.16 0.77
CA GLN A 95 -12.56 -10.39 1.98
C GLN A 95 -12.20 -8.92 1.65
N ALA A 96 -12.83 -8.39 0.60
CA ALA A 96 -12.59 -7.04 0.08
C ALA A 96 -12.96 -5.95 1.10
N PRO A 97 -12.46 -4.70 0.95
CA PRO A 97 -12.83 -3.59 1.83
C PRO A 97 -14.33 -3.38 1.98
N LEU A 98 -15.08 -3.58 0.90
CA LEU A 98 -16.53 -3.71 0.90
C LEU A 98 -16.88 -5.16 0.59
N SER A 99 -17.67 -5.80 1.44
CA SER A 99 -18.05 -7.19 1.27
C SER A 99 -18.93 -7.40 0.03
N GLU A 100 -19.22 -8.68 -0.28
CA GLU A 100 -20.20 -9.07 -1.31
C GLU A 100 -21.55 -8.35 -1.17
N TYR A 101 -21.95 -8.05 0.06
CA TYR A 101 -23.22 -7.39 0.38
C TYR A 101 -23.09 -5.92 0.77
N GLY A 102 -21.90 -5.33 0.59
CA GLY A 102 -21.64 -3.92 0.85
C GLY A 102 -21.32 -3.60 2.32
N GLU A 103 -21.04 -4.59 3.15
CA GLU A 103 -20.57 -4.36 4.52
C GLU A 103 -19.18 -3.72 4.50
N VAL A 104 -18.99 -2.69 5.30
CA VAL A 104 -17.72 -1.97 5.42
C VAL A 104 -16.78 -2.71 6.38
N ARG A 105 -15.62 -3.10 5.90
CA ARG A 105 -14.55 -3.69 6.71
C ARG A 105 -13.53 -2.64 7.14
N GLU A 106 -12.74 -2.95 8.15
CA GLU A 106 -11.75 -2.04 8.73
C GLU A 106 -10.73 -1.52 7.70
N GLN A 107 -10.26 -2.37 6.78
CA GLN A 107 -9.34 -1.95 5.72
C GLN A 107 -9.92 -0.89 4.79
N TYR A 108 -11.24 -0.77 4.65
CA TYR A 108 -11.86 0.32 3.91
C TYR A 108 -11.53 1.68 4.53
N GLY A 109 -11.62 1.79 5.86
CA GLY A 109 -11.28 3.01 6.58
C GLY A 109 -9.80 3.39 6.42
N LEU A 110 -8.91 2.39 6.53
CA LEU A 110 -7.47 2.59 6.35
C LEU A 110 -7.13 3.05 4.92
N LEU A 111 -7.70 2.40 3.91
CA LEU A 111 -7.50 2.78 2.51
C LEU A 111 -8.09 4.17 2.20
N ASN A 112 -9.22 4.50 2.81
CA ASN A 112 -9.84 5.82 2.61
C ASN A 112 -8.90 6.95 3.04
N MET A 113 -8.10 6.78 4.09
CA MET A 113 -7.09 7.77 4.48
C MET A 113 -6.05 7.99 3.38
N LEU A 114 -5.56 6.91 2.75
CA LEU A 114 -4.63 7.01 1.61
C LEU A 114 -5.30 7.66 0.40
N HIS A 115 -6.57 7.34 0.13
CA HIS A 115 -7.30 7.91 -1.00
C HIS A 115 -7.56 9.41 -0.81
N MET A 116 -7.88 9.86 0.40
CA MET A 116 -8.03 11.29 0.71
C MET A 116 -6.72 12.02 0.49
N PHE A 117 -5.60 11.48 0.96
CA PHE A 117 -4.28 12.03 0.71
C PHE A 117 -3.97 12.14 -0.79
N VAL A 118 -4.13 11.05 -1.53
CA VAL A 118 -3.84 11.05 -2.98
C VAL A 118 -4.76 11.98 -3.75
N ASN A 119 -6.03 12.10 -3.34
CA ASN A 119 -6.97 13.04 -3.97
C ASN A 119 -6.52 14.50 -3.83
N ASP A 120 -6.04 14.90 -2.66
CA ASP A 120 -5.77 16.30 -2.35
C ASP A 120 -4.31 16.70 -2.62
N PHE A 121 -3.37 15.75 -2.56
CA PHE A 121 -1.93 16.00 -2.76
C PHE A 121 -1.37 15.30 -4.03
N GLY A 122 -2.21 14.63 -4.80
CA GLY A 122 -1.80 13.79 -5.93
C GLY A 122 -1.05 14.54 -7.03
N GLU A 123 -1.42 15.78 -7.32
CA GLU A 123 -0.73 16.59 -8.35
C GLU A 123 0.72 16.88 -7.98
N GLU A 124 1.01 17.14 -6.72
CA GLU A 124 2.35 17.38 -6.20
C GLU A 124 3.13 16.07 -6.02
N PHE A 125 2.42 15.01 -5.63
CA PHE A 125 2.98 13.71 -5.31
C PHE A 125 3.34 12.87 -6.56
N ALA A 126 2.52 12.89 -7.60
CA ALA A 126 2.69 12.03 -8.77
C ALA A 126 4.04 12.21 -9.51
N PRO A 127 4.60 13.42 -9.68
CA PRO A 127 5.89 13.60 -10.32
C PRO A 127 7.10 13.24 -9.45
N MET A 128 6.90 12.98 -8.15
CA MET A 128 7.99 12.60 -7.24
C MET A 128 8.52 11.21 -7.57
N ILE A 129 9.83 11.04 -7.53
CA ILE A 129 10.50 9.75 -7.74
C ILE A 129 10.67 9.00 -6.42
N ALA A 130 10.61 7.68 -6.50
CA ALA A 130 10.91 6.82 -5.35
C ALA A 130 12.43 6.68 -5.16
N VAL A 131 12.88 6.84 -3.93
CA VAL A 131 14.26 6.66 -3.51
C VAL A 131 14.28 5.73 -2.31
N ASP A 132 14.98 4.62 -2.43
CA ASP A 132 15.18 3.69 -1.32
C ASP A 132 16.09 4.31 -0.26
N SER A 133 15.91 3.90 1.00
CA SER A 133 16.87 4.25 2.05
C SER A 133 18.25 3.69 1.71
N ALA A 134 19.29 4.36 2.19
CA ALA A 134 20.67 3.95 1.95
C ALA A 134 20.98 2.51 2.45
N ASN A 135 20.18 2.03 3.38
CA ASN A 135 20.30 0.69 3.96
C ASN A 135 19.24 -0.24 3.39
N SER A 136 19.62 -1.15 2.51
CA SER A 136 18.73 -2.22 2.09
C SER A 136 18.53 -3.21 3.26
N VAL A 137 17.29 -3.38 3.68
CA VAL A 137 16.91 -4.32 4.76
C VAL A 137 16.48 -5.65 4.15
N ALA A 138 17.10 -6.74 4.59
CA ALA A 138 16.76 -8.09 4.13
C ALA A 138 15.34 -8.47 4.56
N ALA A 139 14.68 -9.35 3.79
CA ALA A 139 13.30 -9.75 4.04
C ALA A 139 13.12 -10.51 5.37
N ASP A 140 14.16 -11.19 5.84
CA ASP A 140 14.21 -11.94 7.09
C ASP A 140 14.77 -11.13 8.29
N ASP A 141 15.19 -9.87 8.06
CA ASP A 141 15.59 -8.97 9.14
C ASP A 141 14.34 -8.42 9.83
N THR A 142 14.16 -8.80 11.09
CA THR A 142 13.03 -8.41 11.94
C THR A 142 13.34 -7.25 12.86
N ASN A 143 14.56 -6.69 12.82
CA ASN A 143 15.03 -5.70 13.79
C ASN A 143 15.30 -4.32 13.17
N SER A 144 15.46 -4.23 11.86
CA SER A 144 15.81 -2.98 11.19
C SER A 144 14.60 -2.23 10.65
N LEU A 145 14.64 -0.90 10.73
CA LEU A 145 13.60 -0.04 10.18
C LEU A 145 13.60 -0.10 8.65
N ARG A 146 12.43 -0.36 8.07
CA ARG A 146 12.20 -0.30 6.63
C ARG A 146 11.53 1.01 6.27
N TYR A 147 12.23 1.85 5.54
CA TYR A 147 11.66 3.08 5.02
C TYR A 147 12.28 3.43 3.66
N GLY A 148 11.57 4.26 2.92
CA GLY A 148 12.01 4.88 1.69
C GLY A 148 11.33 6.23 1.57
N MET A 149 11.58 6.96 0.48
CA MET A 149 10.94 8.25 0.25
C MET A 149 10.49 8.42 -1.19
N ARG A 150 9.50 9.27 -1.39
CA ARG A 150 9.20 9.88 -2.68
C ARG A 150 9.53 11.35 -2.60
N THR A 151 10.32 11.83 -3.56
CA THR A 151 10.86 13.18 -3.53
C THR A 151 10.97 13.79 -4.92
N ASN A 152 10.90 15.11 -4.98
CA ASN A 152 11.28 15.89 -6.16
C ASN A 152 12.72 16.49 -6.04
N GLY A 153 13.52 15.99 -5.08
CA GLY A 153 14.86 16.48 -4.76
C GLY A 153 14.89 17.67 -3.79
N LYS A 154 13.74 18.14 -3.32
CA LYS A 154 13.62 19.26 -2.37
C LYS A 154 12.59 18.97 -1.28
N SER A 155 11.45 18.47 -1.65
CA SER A 155 10.32 18.12 -0.78
C SER A 155 9.84 16.72 -1.08
N GLY A 156 9.07 16.14 -0.18
CA GLY A 156 8.53 14.81 -0.39
C GLY A 156 7.90 14.20 0.85
N PHE A 157 7.85 12.87 0.82
CA PHE A 157 7.27 12.06 1.89
C PHE A 157 8.16 10.86 2.16
N VAL A 158 8.41 10.61 3.45
CA VAL A 158 9.04 9.37 3.92
C VAL A 158 7.96 8.35 4.19
N PHE A 159 8.11 7.14 3.67
CA PHE A 159 7.22 6.01 3.88
C PHE A 159 7.91 4.99 4.78
N VAL A 160 7.29 4.66 5.89
CA VAL A 160 7.76 3.67 6.86
C VAL A 160 6.83 2.46 6.84
N ASN A 161 7.41 1.27 6.71
CA ASN A 161 6.66 0.02 6.80
C ASN A 161 7.24 -0.86 7.90
N HIS A 162 6.57 -0.89 9.04
CA HIS A 162 6.88 -1.76 10.18
C HIS A 162 5.79 -2.84 10.32
N TYR A 163 5.52 -3.51 9.20
CA TYR A 163 4.59 -4.62 9.11
C TYR A 163 5.08 -5.69 8.15
N GLN A 164 4.99 -6.92 8.57
CA GLN A 164 5.21 -8.09 7.71
C GLN A 164 4.22 -9.19 8.07
N ARG A 165 3.48 -9.65 7.07
CA ARG A 165 2.48 -10.71 7.29
C ARG A 165 3.13 -11.96 7.89
N LEU A 166 2.48 -12.50 8.93
CA LEU A 166 2.89 -13.72 9.65
C LEU A 166 4.29 -13.64 10.30
N THR A 167 4.82 -12.44 10.48
CA THR A 167 6.11 -12.21 11.13
C THR A 167 5.95 -11.09 12.15
N GLU A 168 6.45 -11.32 13.35
CA GLU A 168 6.53 -10.30 14.39
C GLU A 168 7.83 -9.52 14.21
N LEU A 169 7.75 -8.21 14.09
CA LEU A 169 8.90 -7.32 14.02
C LEU A 169 9.20 -6.77 15.41
N ALA A 170 10.47 -6.61 15.73
CA ALA A 170 10.87 -6.03 17.00
C ALA A 170 10.56 -4.53 17.05
N ASP A 171 10.08 -4.04 18.18
CA ASP A 171 9.92 -2.60 18.39
C ASP A 171 11.27 -1.88 18.22
N ILE A 172 11.23 -0.71 17.60
CA ILE A 172 12.41 0.12 17.36
C ILE A 172 12.27 1.41 18.17
N GLU A 173 13.16 1.60 19.13
CA GLU A 173 13.21 2.82 19.94
C GLU A 173 14.19 3.83 19.32
N ASN A 174 13.81 5.11 19.39
CA ASN A 174 14.63 6.23 18.92
C ASN A 174 15.09 6.05 17.45
N ALA A 175 14.19 5.60 16.58
CA ALA A 175 14.48 5.47 15.16
C ALA A 175 14.84 6.84 14.57
N VAL A 176 16.00 6.92 13.91
CA VAL A 176 16.45 8.12 13.20
C VAL A 176 16.12 7.98 11.73
N ILE A 177 15.38 8.93 11.20
CA ILE A 177 14.98 9.00 9.80
C ILE A 177 15.50 10.31 9.22
N SER A 178 16.14 10.22 8.06
CA SER A 178 16.57 11.40 7.30
C SER A 178 16.04 11.34 5.87
N ALA A 179 15.68 12.50 5.34
CA ALA A 179 15.18 12.65 3.97
C ALA A 179 15.74 13.93 3.37
N GLU A 180 16.51 13.81 2.30
CA GLU A 180 17.24 14.93 1.68
C GLU A 180 18.11 15.67 2.72
N ASN A 181 17.76 16.93 3.01
CA ASN A 181 18.43 17.76 4.00
C ASN A 181 17.68 17.90 5.33
N VAL A 182 16.65 17.08 5.55
CA VAL A 182 15.82 17.10 6.76
C VAL A 182 16.13 15.89 7.62
N GLU A 183 16.43 16.12 8.89
CA GLU A 183 16.50 15.11 9.94
C GLU A 183 15.22 15.16 10.78
N PHE A 184 14.49 14.03 10.82
CA PHE A 184 13.35 13.91 11.71
C PHE A 184 13.82 13.70 13.16
N PRO A 185 13.08 14.20 14.15
CA PRO A 185 13.37 13.85 15.53
C PRO A 185 13.26 12.33 15.71
N PRO A 186 14.03 11.73 16.61
CA PRO A 186 13.91 10.31 16.91
C PRO A 186 12.48 9.94 17.29
N ILE A 187 11.95 8.89 16.68
CA ILE A 187 10.61 8.37 16.94
C ILE A 187 10.68 6.91 17.38
N ASP A 188 9.72 6.51 18.19
CA ASP A 188 9.51 5.09 18.49
C ASP A 188 8.57 4.47 17.46
N VAL A 189 8.97 3.34 16.90
CA VAL A 189 8.16 2.56 15.96
C VAL A 189 7.82 1.23 16.63
N LYS A 190 6.58 1.09 17.09
CA LYS A 190 6.13 -0.03 17.91
C LYS A 190 4.90 -0.71 17.30
N GLY A 191 4.88 -2.04 17.42
CA GLY A 191 3.78 -2.86 16.94
C GLY A 191 3.67 -2.90 15.41
N GLU A 192 2.51 -3.36 14.93
CA GLU A 192 2.23 -3.49 13.48
C GLU A 192 1.75 -2.14 12.91
N VAL A 193 2.66 -1.33 12.39
CA VAL A 193 2.35 0.01 11.85
C VAL A 193 2.97 0.25 10.48
N SER A 194 2.27 1.03 9.66
CA SER A 194 2.79 1.58 8.41
C SER A 194 2.24 2.99 8.24
N PHE A 195 3.10 3.94 7.91
CA PHE A 195 2.72 5.35 7.82
C PHE A 195 3.67 6.12 6.91
N PHE A 196 3.32 7.37 6.61
CA PHE A 196 4.22 8.27 5.90
C PHE A 196 4.20 9.67 6.53
N MET A 197 5.28 10.40 6.35
CA MET A 197 5.50 11.72 6.94
C MET A 197 6.01 12.70 5.89
N PRO A 198 5.51 13.96 5.86
CA PRO A 198 5.98 14.96 4.92
C PRO A 198 7.30 15.58 5.34
N PHE A 199 8.09 16.02 4.36
CA PHE A 199 9.22 16.92 4.58
C PHE A 199 9.27 18.01 3.52
N ASN A 200 9.64 19.23 3.93
CA ASN A 200 9.68 20.43 3.11
C ASN A 200 8.38 20.65 2.29
N MET A 201 7.25 20.26 2.87
CA MET A 201 5.95 20.33 2.19
C MET A 201 5.49 21.79 2.06
N LYS A 202 5.19 22.22 0.85
CA LYS A 202 4.65 23.55 0.60
C LYS A 202 3.20 23.62 1.12
N MET A 203 2.93 24.61 1.93
CA MET A 203 1.61 24.94 2.47
C MET A 203 1.29 26.41 2.16
N ASP A 204 0.67 26.67 1.01
CA ASP A 204 0.38 28.00 0.49
C ASP A 204 1.63 28.92 0.49
N ASP A 205 1.71 29.89 1.41
CA ASP A 205 2.84 30.84 1.53
C ASP A 205 3.95 30.36 2.50
N SER A 206 3.78 29.17 3.08
CA SER A 206 4.69 28.61 4.07
C SER A 206 5.27 27.27 3.61
N VAL A 207 6.33 26.83 4.29
CA VAL A 207 6.89 25.49 4.10
C VAL A 207 6.91 24.79 5.44
N LEU A 208 6.28 23.65 5.52
CA LEU A 208 6.38 22.74 6.64
C LEU A 208 7.69 21.95 6.49
N GLU A 209 8.67 22.21 7.34
CA GLU A 209 9.96 21.54 7.29
C GLU A 209 9.79 20.03 7.44
N TYR A 210 9.06 19.58 8.46
CA TYR A 210 8.60 18.21 8.63
C TYR A 210 7.39 18.14 9.57
N ALA A 211 6.71 17.01 9.53
CA ALA A 211 5.78 16.60 10.59
C ALA A 211 5.97 15.12 10.90
N THR A 212 5.90 14.75 12.20
CA THR A 212 5.82 13.35 12.64
C THR A 212 4.37 12.87 12.65
N ALA A 213 3.60 13.31 11.67
CA ALA A 213 2.20 13.00 11.45
C ALA A 213 1.95 12.76 9.98
N GLN A 214 1.00 11.89 9.69
CA GLN A 214 0.59 11.59 8.32
C GLN A 214 -0.41 12.64 7.83
N PRO A 215 -0.16 13.35 6.73
CA PRO A 215 -1.15 14.23 6.14
C PRO A 215 -2.33 13.41 5.59
N LEU A 216 -3.52 13.88 5.84
CA LEU A 216 -4.77 13.20 5.49
C LEU A 216 -5.46 13.85 4.30
N CYS A 217 -5.74 15.14 4.39
CA CYS A 217 -6.48 15.88 3.37
C CYS A 217 -6.28 17.39 3.53
N LYS A 218 -6.81 18.14 2.56
CA LYS A 218 -6.84 19.60 2.56
C LYS A 218 -8.28 20.10 2.38
N CYS A 219 -8.68 21.09 3.16
CA CYS A 219 -9.97 21.76 3.02
C CYS A 219 -9.78 23.27 3.07
N GLY A 220 -9.87 23.94 1.93
CA GLY A 220 -9.45 25.33 1.79
C GLY A 220 -7.96 25.48 2.21
N ASP A 221 -7.68 26.37 3.13
CA ASP A 221 -6.33 26.65 3.64
C ASP A 221 -5.97 25.79 4.87
N THR A 222 -6.80 24.80 5.21
CA THR A 222 -6.58 23.93 6.38
C THR A 222 -6.08 22.57 5.94
N TYR A 223 -4.97 22.16 6.52
CA TYR A 223 -4.33 20.85 6.32
C TYR A 223 -4.60 19.96 7.53
N PHE A 224 -5.01 18.72 7.29
CA PHE A 224 -5.31 17.73 8.32
C PHE A 224 -4.34 16.56 8.26
#